data_5f30b704e5ba0aa44786d3474f48202f
#
_entry.id   5f30b704e5ba0aa44786d3474f48202f
#
_cell.length_a   1.000
_cell.length_b   1.000
_cell.length_c   1.000
_cell.angle_alpha   90.00
_cell.angle_beta   90.00
_cell.angle_gamma   90.00
#
_symmetry.space_group_name_H-M   'P 1'
#
loop_
_entity.id
_entity.type
_entity.pdbx_description
1 polymer ?
#
loop_
_entity_poly.entity_id
_entity_poly.type
_entity_poly.pdbx_seq_one_letter_code
_entity_poly.pdbx_strand_id
1 'polypeptide(L)'
;MPPPDQPAPDQPAPDQPAPDQGPPAGQHFRQALVAGVIAVIALVVGYRLGGINAQGDRNRLVTGACAAVFTVSGVLATRALAQGAGRRSTARAGAAAAAALRLACLIIGYLFVVLAALDLAGVQLDHLFAGGALIAAVIGIAAQQVLGNLFAGLVLLFSRPYRPGERIRVRAGAINGPHDGTVISMDLLYTTLLTAEGPMNIPNAVLLASAVGPAPEPAPDTASEDEPEIPSSTDHP
;
A
#
# COMPACT_ATOMS: atom_id res chain seq x y z
N MET A 1 -4.84 66.10 14.15
CA MET A 1 -5.14 64.74 13.77
C MET A 1 -3.82 64.10 13.33
N PRO A 2 -3.18 63.24 14.11
CA PRO A 2 -1.93 62.62 13.74
C PRO A 2 -2.18 61.56 12.65
N PRO A 3 -1.23 61.28 11.73
CA PRO A 3 -1.38 60.31 10.69
C PRO A 3 -1.39 58.89 11.25
N PRO A 4 -2.10 57.93 10.59
CA PRO A 4 -2.19 56.54 11.06
C PRO A 4 -0.83 55.85 11.05
N ASP A 5 -0.56 55.04 12.08
CA ASP A 5 0.61 54.26 12.31
C ASP A 5 1.05 53.45 11.04
N GLN A 6 2.24 53.75 10.57
CA GLN A 6 2.91 52.86 9.60
C GLN A 6 3.30 51.56 10.31
N PRO A 7 2.99 50.39 9.74
CA PRO A 7 3.50 49.15 10.29
C PRO A 7 5.05 49.12 10.26
N ALA A 8 5.62 48.69 11.38
CA ALA A 8 7.07 48.58 11.54
C ALA A 8 7.66 47.67 10.45
N PRO A 9 8.89 47.95 9.95
CA PRO A 9 9.53 47.11 8.95
C PRO A 9 9.68 45.71 9.48
N ASP A 10 9.34 44.72 8.58
CA ASP A 10 9.38 43.29 8.82
C ASP A 10 10.65 42.88 9.58
N GLN A 11 10.47 42.42 10.81
CA GLN A 11 11.50 41.67 11.52
C GLN A 11 11.70 40.36 10.77
N PRO A 12 12.94 40.01 10.39
CA PRO A 12 13.20 38.72 9.79
C PRO A 12 12.72 37.65 10.74
N ALA A 13 11.87 36.75 10.22
CA ALA A 13 11.37 35.59 10.97
C ALA A 13 12.56 34.83 11.57
N PRO A 14 12.48 34.35 12.83
CA PRO A 14 13.55 33.59 13.45
C PRO A 14 13.90 32.42 12.55
N ASP A 15 15.22 32.22 12.31
CA ASP A 15 15.80 31.14 11.50
C ASP A 15 15.06 29.83 11.74
N GLN A 16 14.15 29.50 10.84
CA GLN A 16 13.60 28.15 10.79
C GLN A 16 14.77 27.24 10.42
N PRO A 17 15.09 26.23 11.25
CA PRO A 17 16.14 25.28 10.89
C PRO A 17 15.82 24.74 9.51
N ALA A 18 16.77 24.82 8.59
CA ALA A 18 16.64 24.31 7.24
C ALA A 18 16.09 22.87 7.31
N PRO A 19 15.08 22.51 6.50
CA PRO A 19 14.53 21.17 6.51
C PRO A 19 15.68 20.18 6.31
N ASP A 20 15.84 19.27 7.29
CA ASP A 20 16.88 18.25 7.28
C ASP A 20 16.82 17.51 5.94
N GLN A 21 17.74 17.86 5.03
CA GLN A 21 17.87 17.25 3.71
C GLN A 21 18.51 15.86 3.92
N GLY A 22 17.72 14.95 4.49
CA GLY A 22 18.11 13.55 4.57
C GLY A 22 18.54 13.05 3.18
N PRO A 23 19.45 12.07 3.11
CA PRO A 23 20.07 11.62 1.87
C PRO A 23 19.03 11.32 0.78
N PRO A 24 19.30 11.65 -0.49
CA PRO A 24 18.34 11.54 -1.59
C PRO A 24 17.81 10.12 -1.71
N ALA A 25 16.52 9.98 -2.00
CA ALA A 25 15.76 8.70 -2.04
C ALA A 25 16.45 7.59 -2.87
N GLY A 26 17.28 7.95 -3.84
CA GLY A 26 18.07 7.02 -4.65
C GLY A 26 19.20 6.32 -3.90
N GLN A 27 19.74 6.90 -2.83
CA GLN A 27 20.85 6.28 -2.09
C GLN A 27 20.38 5.08 -1.27
N HIS A 28 19.22 5.16 -0.62
CA HIS A 28 18.67 4.04 0.17
C HIS A 28 18.32 2.85 -0.72
N PHE A 29 17.83 3.10 -1.94
CA PHE A 29 17.55 2.01 -2.88
C PHE A 29 18.83 1.32 -3.35
N ARG A 30 19.87 2.07 -3.68
CA ARG A 30 21.18 1.51 -4.03
C ARG A 30 21.82 0.75 -2.86
N GLN A 31 21.74 1.28 -1.64
CA GLN A 31 22.21 0.59 -0.43
C GLN A 31 21.45 -0.72 -0.18
N ALA A 32 20.11 -0.71 -0.34
CA ALA A 32 19.30 -1.92 -0.21
C ALA A 32 19.69 -2.96 -1.26
N LEU A 33 19.89 -2.53 -2.50
CA LEU A 33 20.26 -3.43 -3.61
C LEU A 33 21.66 -4.02 -3.39
N VAL A 34 22.64 -3.22 -3.04
CA VAL A 34 24.02 -3.68 -2.77
C VAL A 34 24.02 -4.63 -1.56
N ALA A 35 23.40 -4.26 -0.46
CA ALA A 35 23.30 -5.11 0.72
C ALA A 35 22.55 -6.41 0.43
N GLY A 36 21.48 -6.37 -0.36
CA GLY A 36 20.72 -7.54 -0.81
C GLY A 36 21.56 -8.48 -1.67
N VAL A 37 22.33 -7.95 -2.63
CA VAL A 37 23.24 -8.76 -3.48
C VAL A 37 24.31 -9.41 -2.62
N ILE A 38 24.93 -8.69 -1.68
CA ILE A 38 25.94 -9.24 -0.76
C ILE A 38 25.31 -10.37 0.08
N ALA A 39 24.08 -10.17 0.60
CA ALA A 39 23.38 -11.18 1.36
C ALA A 39 23.14 -12.45 0.53
N VAL A 40 22.65 -12.32 -0.69
CA VAL A 40 22.40 -13.46 -1.60
C VAL A 40 23.70 -14.19 -1.92
N ILE A 41 24.78 -13.48 -2.22
CA ILE A 41 26.09 -14.10 -2.49
C ILE A 41 26.58 -14.85 -1.25
N ALA A 42 26.52 -14.26 -0.06
CA ALA A 42 26.94 -14.91 1.17
C ALA A 42 26.10 -16.15 1.49
N LEU A 43 24.80 -16.10 1.24
CA LEU A 43 23.88 -17.23 1.39
C LEU A 43 24.25 -18.37 0.44
N VAL A 44 24.40 -18.08 -0.86
CA VAL A 44 24.75 -19.08 -1.88
C VAL A 44 26.10 -19.73 -1.61
N VAL A 45 27.10 -18.93 -1.25
CA VAL A 45 28.44 -19.45 -0.88
C VAL A 45 28.37 -20.34 0.34
N GLY A 46 27.63 -19.92 1.38
CA GLY A 46 27.44 -20.70 2.60
C GLY A 46 26.79 -22.07 2.32
N TYR A 47 25.74 -22.10 1.49
CA TYR A 47 25.10 -23.34 1.06
C TYR A 47 26.02 -24.23 0.21
N ARG A 48 26.81 -23.65 -0.69
CA ARG A 48 27.75 -24.41 -1.53
C ARG A 48 28.88 -25.05 -0.73
N LEU A 49 29.23 -24.50 0.42
CA LEU A 49 30.22 -25.04 1.33
C LEU A 49 29.67 -26.11 2.31
N GLY A 50 28.37 -26.43 2.21
CA GLY A 50 27.71 -27.49 2.99
C GLY A 50 27.26 -27.08 4.40
N GLY A 51 27.12 -25.80 4.68
CA GLY A 51 26.68 -25.29 5.97
C GLY A 51 27.73 -25.54 7.09
N ILE A 52 27.34 -25.33 8.35
CA ILE A 52 28.23 -25.57 9.53
C ILE A 52 28.53 -27.06 9.74
N ASN A 53 27.74 -27.97 9.16
CA ASN A 53 27.97 -29.42 9.20
C ASN A 53 29.05 -29.88 8.20
N ALA A 54 29.67 -28.96 7.46
CA ALA A 54 30.74 -29.26 6.54
C ALA A 54 31.94 -29.91 7.28
N GLN A 55 32.50 -30.97 6.69
CA GLN A 55 33.67 -31.64 7.26
C GLN A 55 34.91 -30.75 7.11
N GLY A 56 35.57 -30.48 8.25
CA GLY A 56 36.80 -29.70 8.33
C GLY A 56 36.61 -28.32 8.97
N ASP A 57 37.50 -27.98 9.87
CA ASP A 57 37.46 -26.74 10.68
C ASP A 57 37.48 -25.48 9.79
N ARG A 58 38.19 -25.51 8.67
CA ARG A 58 38.26 -24.42 7.71
C ARG A 58 36.90 -24.12 7.10
N ASN A 59 36.17 -25.15 6.68
CA ASN A 59 34.85 -24.97 6.07
C ASN A 59 33.82 -24.43 7.07
N ARG A 60 33.89 -24.90 8.32
CA ARG A 60 33.05 -24.38 9.42
C ARG A 60 33.28 -22.88 9.67
N LEU A 61 34.55 -22.46 9.70
CA LEU A 61 34.89 -21.04 9.88
C LEU A 61 34.38 -20.19 8.71
N VAL A 62 34.57 -20.65 7.47
CA VAL A 62 34.10 -19.93 6.28
C VAL A 62 32.57 -19.85 6.27
N THR A 63 31.86 -20.93 6.60
CA THR A 63 30.39 -20.92 6.68
C THR A 63 29.91 -19.99 7.79
N GLY A 64 30.56 -20.00 8.95
CA GLY A 64 30.23 -19.05 10.02
C GLY A 64 30.43 -17.60 9.62
N ALA A 65 31.52 -17.31 8.90
CA ALA A 65 31.77 -15.96 8.33
C ALA A 65 30.68 -15.58 7.32
N CYS A 66 30.30 -16.50 6.42
CA CYS A 66 29.21 -16.29 5.46
C CYS A 66 27.87 -16.01 6.17
N ALA A 67 27.56 -16.75 7.25
CA ALA A 67 26.33 -16.53 8.03
C ALA A 67 26.34 -15.16 8.70
N ALA A 68 27.48 -14.72 9.24
CA ALA A 68 27.63 -13.39 9.83
C ALA A 68 27.46 -12.28 8.76
N VAL A 69 28.12 -12.40 7.62
CA VAL A 69 27.99 -11.46 6.50
C VAL A 69 26.55 -11.43 5.97
N PHE A 70 25.91 -12.58 5.81
CA PHE A 70 24.50 -12.67 5.42
C PHE A 70 23.59 -11.96 6.40
N THR A 71 23.75 -12.22 7.70
CA THR A 71 22.92 -11.62 8.73
C THR A 71 23.06 -10.09 8.76
N VAL A 72 24.29 -9.59 8.77
CA VAL A 72 24.54 -8.13 8.79
C VAL A 72 24.00 -7.46 7.53
N SER A 73 24.33 -8.00 6.36
CA SER A 73 23.88 -7.41 5.08
C SER A 73 22.37 -7.56 4.89
N GLY A 74 21.75 -8.66 5.34
CA GLY A 74 20.31 -8.88 5.32
C GLY A 74 19.56 -7.89 6.22
N VAL A 75 20.06 -7.63 7.42
CA VAL A 75 19.52 -6.60 8.33
C VAL A 75 19.62 -5.20 7.72
N LEU A 76 20.76 -4.86 7.11
CA LEU A 76 20.94 -3.56 6.44
C LEU A 76 20.02 -3.42 5.23
N ALA A 77 19.88 -4.46 4.41
CA ALA A 77 18.97 -4.48 3.26
C ALA A 77 17.51 -4.30 3.71
N THR A 78 17.07 -5.03 4.75
CA THR A 78 15.72 -4.94 5.30
C THR A 78 15.42 -3.53 5.81
N ARG A 79 16.36 -2.91 6.55
CA ARG A 79 16.20 -1.53 7.04
C ARG A 79 16.12 -0.52 5.91
N ALA A 80 16.98 -0.66 4.90
CA ALA A 80 16.99 0.25 3.74
C ALA A 80 15.70 0.13 2.91
N LEU A 81 15.19 -1.09 2.69
CA LEU A 81 13.91 -1.34 2.02
C LEU A 81 12.74 -0.74 2.80
N ALA A 82 12.69 -0.98 4.13
CA ALA A 82 11.64 -0.47 4.99
C ALA A 82 11.60 1.07 5.02
N GLN A 83 12.76 1.73 5.04
CA GLN A 83 12.85 3.19 4.95
C GLN A 83 12.39 3.71 3.59
N GLY A 84 12.80 3.05 2.49
CA GLY A 84 12.39 3.40 1.14
C GLY A 84 10.89 3.24 0.91
N ALA A 85 10.28 2.17 1.43
CA ALA A 85 8.85 1.92 1.36
C ALA A 85 8.05 2.99 2.13
N GLY A 86 8.46 3.32 3.37
CA GLY A 86 7.80 4.33 4.18
C GLY A 86 7.76 5.70 3.52
N ARG A 87 8.88 6.18 2.98
CA ARG A 87 8.97 7.53 2.35
C ARG A 87 8.09 7.67 1.10
N ARG A 88 7.99 6.62 0.27
CA ARG A 88 7.14 6.63 -0.93
C ARG A 88 5.65 6.61 -0.61
N SER A 89 5.28 5.92 0.47
CA SER A 89 3.88 5.78 0.91
C SER A 89 3.37 7.03 1.61
N THR A 90 4.23 7.79 2.31
CA THR A 90 3.82 8.99 3.05
C THR A 90 3.19 10.04 2.11
N ALA A 91 3.71 10.15 0.88
CA ALA A 91 3.20 11.11 -0.10
C ALA A 91 1.81 10.75 -0.67
N ARG A 92 1.38 9.48 -0.59
CA ARG A 92 0.12 9.00 -1.21
C ARG A 92 -0.91 8.48 -0.21
N ALA A 93 -0.47 7.80 0.85
CA ALA A 93 -1.35 7.06 1.75
C ALA A 93 -1.34 7.58 3.20
N GLY A 94 -0.59 8.65 3.49
CA GLY A 94 -0.51 9.23 4.82
C GLY A 94 0.52 8.56 5.74
N ALA A 95 0.83 9.23 6.85
CA ALA A 95 1.90 8.82 7.78
C ALA A 95 1.62 7.46 8.47
N ALA A 96 0.35 7.17 8.81
CA ALA A 96 -0.04 5.94 9.48
C ALA A 96 0.16 4.70 8.57
N ALA A 97 -0.26 4.79 7.29
CA ALA A 97 -0.09 3.71 6.32
C ALA A 97 1.40 3.48 5.99
N ALA A 98 2.20 4.54 5.91
CA ALA A 98 3.64 4.45 5.72
C ALA A 98 4.33 3.76 6.91
N ALA A 99 3.92 4.07 8.14
CA ALA A 99 4.43 3.42 9.35
C ALA A 99 4.07 1.92 9.40
N ALA A 100 2.82 1.57 9.07
CA ALA A 100 2.36 0.18 9.01
C ALA A 100 3.13 -0.63 7.95
N LEU A 101 3.31 -0.07 6.75
CA LEU A 101 4.08 -0.72 5.68
C LEU A 101 5.55 -0.92 6.08
N ARG A 102 6.16 0.10 6.70
CA ARG A 102 7.52 -0.01 7.23
C ARG A 102 7.64 -1.12 8.26
N LEU A 103 6.71 -1.19 9.21
CA LEU A 103 6.69 -2.22 10.25
C LEU A 103 6.53 -3.61 9.63
N ALA A 104 5.62 -3.80 8.69
CA ALA A 104 5.42 -5.06 7.98
C ALA A 104 6.69 -5.49 7.24
N CYS A 105 7.35 -4.60 6.50
CA CYS A 105 8.62 -4.87 5.84
C CYS A 105 9.73 -5.29 6.82
N LEU A 106 9.79 -4.64 8.00
CA LEU A 106 10.78 -5.00 9.03
C LEU A 106 10.51 -6.38 9.62
N ILE A 107 9.25 -6.69 9.96
CA ILE A 107 8.86 -7.99 10.55
C ILE A 107 9.16 -9.11 9.55
N ILE A 108 8.68 -9.00 8.32
CA ILE A 108 8.88 -10.02 7.28
C ILE A 108 10.36 -10.19 6.95
N GLY A 109 11.08 -9.07 6.77
CA GLY A 109 12.49 -9.09 6.42
C GLY A 109 13.37 -9.67 7.53
N TYR A 110 13.13 -9.31 8.78
CA TYR A 110 13.88 -9.90 9.90
C TYR A 110 13.55 -11.36 10.12
N LEU A 111 12.28 -11.76 9.99
CA LEU A 111 11.87 -13.16 10.04
C LEU A 111 12.64 -13.99 9.02
N PHE A 112 12.70 -13.49 7.77
CA PHE A 112 13.45 -14.16 6.70
C PHE A 112 14.96 -14.26 7.01
N VAL A 113 15.58 -13.16 7.46
CA VAL A 113 17.00 -13.14 7.81
C VAL A 113 17.30 -14.11 8.95
N VAL A 114 16.46 -14.16 9.99
CA VAL A 114 16.65 -15.06 11.14
C VAL A 114 16.50 -16.51 10.70
N LEU A 115 15.44 -16.87 9.97
CA LEU A 115 15.24 -18.24 9.51
C LEU A 115 16.38 -18.72 8.61
N ALA A 116 16.81 -17.90 7.64
CA ALA A 116 17.91 -18.25 6.75
C ALA A 116 19.27 -18.33 7.51
N ALA A 117 19.48 -17.48 8.51
CA ALA A 117 20.68 -17.56 9.34
C ALA A 117 20.71 -18.82 10.22
N LEU A 118 19.55 -19.22 10.79
CA LEU A 118 19.45 -20.47 11.57
C LEU A 118 19.68 -21.70 10.68
N ASP A 119 19.11 -21.71 9.48
CA ASP A 119 19.30 -22.79 8.52
C ASP A 119 20.78 -22.92 8.11
N LEU A 120 21.43 -21.79 7.81
CA LEU A 120 22.87 -21.76 7.52
C LEU A 120 23.73 -22.17 8.72
N ALA A 121 23.25 -21.92 9.95
CA ALA A 121 23.85 -22.39 11.19
C ALA A 121 23.61 -23.89 11.47
N GLY A 122 22.91 -24.61 10.57
CA GLY A 122 22.66 -26.04 10.69
C GLY A 122 21.55 -26.40 11.67
N VAL A 123 20.71 -25.45 12.07
CA VAL A 123 19.52 -25.71 12.88
C VAL A 123 18.48 -26.41 12.00
N GLN A 124 18.01 -27.57 12.45
CA GLN A 124 16.95 -28.30 11.77
C GLN A 124 15.63 -27.53 11.90
N LEU A 125 15.21 -26.87 10.81
CA LEU A 125 14.00 -26.04 10.79
C LEU A 125 12.72 -26.85 10.47
N ASP A 126 12.84 -28.15 10.18
CA ASP A 126 11.72 -29.00 9.78
C ASP A 126 10.57 -28.99 10.78
N HIS A 127 10.85 -29.07 12.07
CA HIS A 127 9.85 -29.00 13.13
C HIS A 127 9.24 -27.61 13.26
N LEU A 128 10.04 -26.56 13.00
CA LEU A 128 9.59 -25.18 13.02
C LEU A 128 8.65 -24.90 11.84
N PHE A 129 8.98 -25.41 10.65
CA PHE A 129 8.13 -25.30 9.48
C PHE A 129 6.84 -26.10 9.62
N ALA A 130 6.87 -27.31 10.20
CA ALA A 130 5.67 -28.10 10.44
C ALA A 130 4.68 -27.40 11.37
N GLY A 131 5.16 -26.84 12.50
CA GLY A 131 4.33 -26.04 13.42
C GLY A 131 3.91 -24.69 12.83
N GLY A 132 4.83 -24.05 12.09
CA GLY A 132 4.60 -22.76 11.44
C GLY A 132 3.60 -22.82 10.28
N ALA A 133 3.48 -23.97 9.59
CA ALA A 133 2.56 -24.16 8.49
C ALA A 133 1.10 -23.97 8.90
N LEU A 134 0.71 -24.43 10.10
CA LEU A 134 -0.63 -24.23 10.62
C LEU A 134 -0.90 -22.74 10.89
N ILE A 135 0.06 -22.06 11.52
CA ILE A 135 -0.05 -20.61 11.78
C ILE A 135 -0.11 -19.82 10.46
N ALA A 136 0.73 -20.19 9.49
CA ALA A 136 0.72 -19.57 8.17
C ALA A 136 -0.61 -19.78 7.43
N ALA A 137 -1.23 -20.96 7.55
CA ALA A 137 -2.54 -21.23 6.97
C ALA A 137 -3.63 -20.34 7.60
N VAL A 138 -3.64 -20.21 8.93
CA VAL A 138 -4.59 -19.33 9.64
C VAL A 138 -4.42 -17.87 9.21
N ILE A 139 -3.17 -17.38 9.16
CA ILE A 139 -2.87 -16.01 8.69
C ILE A 139 -3.29 -15.85 7.22
N GLY A 140 -3.03 -16.85 6.38
CA GLY A 140 -3.43 -16.84 4.97
C GLY A 140 -4.95 -16.72 4.79
N ILE A 141 -5.73 -17.46 5.56
CA ILE A 141 -7.21 -17.37 5.57
C ILE A 141 -7.64 -15.98 6.04
N ALA A 142 -7.04 -15.46 7.11
CA ALA A 142 -7.35 -14.12 7.61
C ALA A 142 -7.00 -13.01 6.59
N ALA A 143 -5.96 -13.18 5.80
CA ALA A 143 -5.52 -12.25 4.76
C ALA A 143 -6.26 -12.41 3.43
N GLN A 144 -7.04 -13.47 3.23
CA GLN A 144 -7.63 -13.85 1.94
C GLN A 144 -8.46 -12.73 1.32
N GLN A 145 -9.25 -12.01 2.12
CA GLN A 145 -10.08 -10.92 1.62
C GLN A 145 -9.25 -9.73 1.11
N VAL A 146 -8.18 -9.38 1.81
CA VAL A 146 -7.27 -8.30 1.41
C VAL A 146 -6.53 -8.65 0.13
N LEU A 147 -6.00 -9.88 0.05
CA LEU A 147 -5.33 -10.41 -1.14
C LEU A 147 -6.28 -10.50 -2.33
N GLY A 148 -7.53 -10.92 -2.10
CA GLY A 148 -8.57 -10.95 -3.13
C GLY A 148 -8.83 -9.57 -3.74
N ASN A 149 -8.94 -8.52 -2.92
CA ASN A 149 -9.10 -7.16 -3.39
C ASN A 149 -7.86 -6.64 -4.13
N LEU A 150 -6.66 -6.98 -3.65
CA LEU A 150 -5.40 -6.60 -4.29
C LEU A 150 -5.29 -7.21 -5.70
N PHE A 151 -5.52 -8.52 -5.83
CA PHE A 151 -5.49 -9.19 -7.14
C PHE A 151 -6.59 -8.71 -8.06
N ALA A 152 -7.81 -8.50 -7.55
CA ALA A 152 -8.90 -7.91 -8.32
C ALA A 152 -8.53 -6.50 -8.82
N GLY A 153 -7.92 -5.66 -7.97
CA GLY A 153 -7.43 -4.33 -8.36
C GLY A 153 -6.38 -4.40 -9.46
N LEU A 154 -5.43 -5.33 -9.37
CA LEU A 154 -4.45 -5.56 -10.44
C LEU A 154 -5.14 -5.94 -11.76
N VAL A 155 -6.10 -6.88 -11.73
CA VAL A 155 -6.84 -7.29 -12.92
C VAL A 155 -7.59 -6.10 -13.52
N LEU A 156 -8.30 -5.30 -12.71
CA LEU A 156 -9.04 -4.12 -13.18
C LEU A 156 -8.11 -3.05 -13.78
N LEU A 157 -6.93 -2.83 -13.19
CA LEU A 157 -5.94 -1.89 -13.70
C LEU A 157 -5.31 -2.33 -15.04
N PHE A 158 -5.17 -3.64 -15.25
CA PHE A 158 -4.65 -4.19 -16.52
C PHE A 158 -5.74 -4.28 -17.60
N SER A 159 -6.90 -4.84 -17.26
CA SER A 159 -8.01 -5.06 -18.21
C SER A 159 -8.75 -3.76 -18.57
N ARG A 160 -8.77 -2.79 -17.66
CA ARG A 160 -9.40 -1.48 -17.78
C ARG A 160 -10.81 -1.55 -18.38
N PRO A 161 -11.74 -2.30 -17.77
CA PRO A 161 -13.11 -2.40 -18.29
C PRO A 161 -13.85 -1.06 -18.24
N TYR A 162 -13.38 -0.11 -17.46
CA TYR A 162 -13.83 1.28 -17.35
C TYR A 162 -12.64 2.17 -16.97
N ARG A 163 -12.80 3.49 -17.09
CA ARG A 163 -11.74 4.48 -16.85
C ARG A 163 -12.18 5.52 -15.82
N PRO A 164 -11.22 6.15 -15.09
CA PRO A 164 -11.53 7.34 -14.29
C PRO A 164 -12.20 8.42 -15.17
N GLY A 165 -13.27 9.02 -14.65
CA GLY A 165 -14.12 9.96 -15.37
C GLY A 165 -15.30 9.31 -16.11
N GLU A 166 -15.32 7.99 -16.26
CA GLU A 166 -16.42 7.28 -16.94
C GLU A 166 -17.58 7.04 -15.95
N ARG A 167 -18.82 7.21 -16.47
CA ARG A 167 -20.03 6.95 -15.70
C ARG A 167 -20.46 5.50 -15.90
N ILE A 168 -20.50 4.74 -14.80
CA ILE A 168 -20.80 3.32 -14.82
C ILE A 168 -21.98 2.97 -13.89
N ARG A 169 -22.67 1.89 -14.25
CA ARG A 169 -23.64 1.20 -13.39
C ARG A 169 -23.05 -0.10 -12.91
N VAL A 170 -22.97 -0.27 -11.58
CA VAL A 170 -22.49 -1.47 -10.92
C VAL A 170 -23.67 -2.24 -10.36
N ARG A 171 -23.83 -3.49 -10.76
CA ARG A 171 -24.86 -4.40 -10.23
C ARG A 171 -24.20 -5.52 -9.46
N ALA A 172 -24.24 -5.42 -8.14
CA ALA A 172 -23.70 -6.45 -7.25
C ALA A 172 -24.62 -6.64 -6.05
N GLY A 173 -24.98 -7.89 -5.74
CA GLY A 173 -25.77 -8.21 -4.55
C GLY A 173 -25.05 -7.85 -3.25
N ALA A 174 -23.72 -7.91 -3.22
CA ALA A 174 -22.91 -7.59 -2.06
C ALA A 174 -22.99 -6.11 -1.61
N ILE A 175 -23.48 -5.20 -2.46
CA ILE A 175 -23.63 -3.77 -2.18
C ILE A 175 -25.08 -3.28 -2.25
N ASN A 176 -26.05 -4.19 -2.06
CA ASN A 176 -27.50 -3.92 -1.98
C ASN A 176 -28.09 -3.22 -3.22
N GLY A 177 -27.73 -3.65 -4.42
CA GLY A 177 -28.43 -3.24 -5.64
C GLY A 177 -27.55 -2.51 -6.65
N PRO A 178 -28.17 -1.94 -7.69
CA PRO A 178 -27.45 -1.17 -8.70
C PRO A 178 -27.04 0.21 -8.17
N HIS A 179 -25.77 0.56 -8.35
CA HIS A 179 -25.26 1.90 -8.05
C HIS A 179 -24.76 2.52 -9.33
N ASP A 180 -25.23 3.73 -9.60
CA ASP A 180 -24.77 4.56 -10.72
C ASP A 180 -23.81 5.61 -10.20
N GLY A 181 -22.70 5.79 -10.87
CA GLY A 181 -21.73 6.80 -10.47
C GLY A 181 -20.62 7.00 -11.48
N THR A 182 -19.87 8.08 -11.29
CA THR A 182 -18.65 8.37 -12.05
C THR A 182 -17.45 7.85 -11.31
N VAL A 183 -16.58 7.12 -12.00
CA VAL A 183 -15.33 6.60 -11.42
C VAL A 183 -14.39 7.76 -11.11
N ILE A 184 -14.08 8.00 -9.82
CA ILE A 184 -13.11 9.04 -9.40
C ILE A 184 -11.68 8.49 -9.47
N SER A 185 -11.45 7.34 -8.83
CA SER A 185 -10.13 6.70 -8.76
C SER A 185 -10.24 5.19 -8.76
N MET A 186 -9.19 4.55 -9.24
CA MET A 186 -9.00 3.10 -9.20
C MET A 186 -7.71 2.83 -8.41
N ASP A 187 -7.86 2.37 -7.19
CA ASP A 187 -6.75 2.02 -6.31
C ASP A 187 -6.58 0.50 -6.21
N LEU A 188 -5.51 0.04 -5.55
CA LEU A 188 -5.22 -1.41 -5.47
C LEU A 188 -6.27 -2.23 -4.73
N LEU A 189 -6.96 -1.64 -3.74
CA LEU A 189 -7.94 -2.35 -2.90
C LEU A 189 -9.38 -1.93 -3.17
N TYR A 190 -9.58 -0.68 -3.57
CA TYR A 190 -10.90 -0.06 -3.76
C TYR A 190 -10.93 0.75 -5.05
N THR A 191 -12.11 0.83 -5.63
CA THR A 191 -12.44 1.81 -6.67
C THR A 191 -13.46 2.79 -6.08
N THR A 192 -13.22 4.08 -6.23
CA THR A 192 -14.11 5.13 -5.72
C THR A 192 -15.04 5.61 -6.83
N LEU A 193 -16.35 5.52 -6.56
CA LEU A 193 -17.43 6.02 -7.41
C LEU A 193 -18.06 7.26 -6.79
N LEU A 194 -18.26 8.32 -7.57
CA LEU A 194 -19.12 9.45 -7.18
C LEU A 194 -20.56 9.12 -7.56
N THR A 195 -21.37 8.79 -6.56
CA THR A 195 -22.79 8.55 -6.70
C THR A 195 -23.61 9.81 -6.37
N ALA A 196 -24.92 9.77 -6.58
CA ALA A 196 -25.81 10.87 -6.16
C ALA A 196 -25.80 11.13 -4.64
N GLU A 197 -25.48 10.08 -3.86
CA GLU A 197 -25.40 10.14 -2.39
C GLU A 197 -24.00 10.58 -1.89
N GLY A 198 -23.03 10.72 -2.80
CA GLY A 198 -21.66 11.08 -2.48
C GLY A 198 -20.62 10.04 -2.93
N PRO A 199 -19.36 10.20 -2.52
CA PRO A 199 -18.30 9.27 -2.87
C PRO A 199 -18.47 7.92 -2.15
N MET A 200 -18.48 6.83 -2.92
CA MET A 200 -18.61 5.46 -2.46
C MET A 200 -17.34 4.66 -2.80
N ASN A 201 -16.74 4.03 -1.81
CA ASN A 201 -15.60 3.13 -2.00
C ASN A 201 -16.08 1.69 -2.12
N ILE A 202 -15.91 1.08 -3.29
CA ILE A 202 -16.29 -0.30 -3.55
C ILE A 202 -15.04 -1.18 -3.56
N PRO A 203 -14.99 -2.28 -2.78
CA PRO A 203 -13.88 -3.23 -2.83
C PRO A 203 -13.71 -3.81 -4.24
N ASN A 204 -12.48 -3.89 -4.72
CA ASN A 204 -12.20 -4.32 -6.09
C ASN A 204 -12.67 -5.76 -6.38
N ALA A 205 -12.62 -6.66 -5.38
CA ALA A 205 -13.13 -8.02 -5.53
C ALA A 205 -14.64 -8.04 -5.81
N VAL A 206 -15.41 -7.11 -5.22
CA VAL A 206 -16.84 -6.97 -5.49
C VAL A 206 -17.06 -6.48 -6.91
N LEU A 207 -16.31 -5.49 -7.38
CA LEU A 207 -16.40 -4.97 -8.75
C LEU A 207 -16.05 -6.02 -9.81
N LEU A 208 -14.98 -6.79 -9.56
CA LEU A 208 -14.58 -7.87 -10.48
C LEU A 208 -15.65 -8.98 -10.58
N ALA A 209 -16.38 -9.23 -9.48
CA ALA A 209 -17.46 -10.22 -9.44
C ALA A 209 -18.82 -9.65 -9.86
N SER A 210 -18.93 -8.35 -10.17
CA SER A 210 -20.20 -7.69 -10.49
C SER A 210 -20.39 -7.50 -12.01
N ALA A 211 -21.63 -7.26 -12.41
CA ALA A 211 -21.93 -6.79 -13.75
C ALA A 211 -21.73 -5.26 -13.78
N VAL A 212 -20.77 -4.81 -14.58
CA VAL A 212 -20.47 -3.40 -14.79
C VAL A 212 -20.81 -3.02 -16.24
N GLY A 213 -21.53 -1.94 -16.41
CA GLY A 213 -21.90 -1.41 -17.73
C GLY A 213 -22.05 0.11 -17.69
N PRO A 214 -22.33 0.76 -18.84
CA PRO A 214 -22.59 2.18 -18.88
C PRO A 214 -23.82 2.53 -18.04
N ALA A 215 -23.73 3.61 -17.24
CA ALA A 215 -24.90 4.12 -16.53
C ALA A 215 -25.82 4.89 -17.50
N PRO A 216 -27.15 4.83 -17.31
CA PRO A 216 -28.05 5.69 -18.06
C PRO A 216 -27.75 7.17 -17.76
N GLU A 217 -28.03 7.99 -18.77
CA GLU A 217 -27.93 9.45 -18.59
C GLU A 217 -28.91 9.91 -17.51
N PRO A 218 -28.52 10.83 -16.61
CA PRO A 218 -29.46 11.39 -15.65
C PRO A 218 -30.66 11.93 -16.42
N ALA A 219 -31.87 11.57 -15.98
CA ALA A 219 -33.04 12.21 -16.53
C ALA A 219 -32.86 13.74 -16.38
N PRO A 220 -33.14 14.53 -17.40
CA PRO A 220 -33.11 15.97 -17.25
C PRO A 220 -34.05 16.35 -16.11
N ASP A 221 -33.58 17.24 -15.22
CA ASP A 221 -34.36 17.74 -14.09
C ASP A 221 -35.67 18.34 -14.62
N THR A 222 -36.71 17.52 -14.68
CA THR A 222 -38.09 17.97 -14.95
C THR A 222 -38.75 18.52 -13.68
N ALA A 223 -37.97 19.09 -12.78
CA ALA A 223 -38.44 19.64 -11.51
C ALA A 223 -38.59 21.17 -11.57
N SER A 224 -39.14 21.74 -12.63
CA SER A 224 -39.50 23.17 -12.63
C SER A 224 -40.68 23.56 -13.55
N GLU A 225 -41.51 22.62 -14.02
CA GLU A 225 -42.65 23.02 -14.88
C GLU A 225 -44.04 22.64 -14.35
N ASP A 226 -44.20 22.16 -13.12
CA ASP A 226 -45.50 22.02 -12.48
C ASP A 226 -45.58 22.82 -11.19
N GLU A 227 -45.42 24.14 -11.28
CA GLU A 227 -46.04 25.04 -10.31
C GLU A 227 -47.50 25.18 -10.70
N PRO A 228 -48.47 24.64 -9.90
CA PRO A 228 -49.87 24.79 -10.24
C PRO A 228 -50.23 26.28 -10.18
N GLU A 229 -50.56 26.85 -11.32
CA GLU A 229 -51.16 28.17 -11.49
C GLU A 229 -52.39 28.29 -10.56
N ILE A 230 -52.21 29.00 -9.45
CA ILE A 230 -53.33 29.31 -8.50
C ILE A 230 -54.28 30.21 -9.25
N PRO A 231 -55.51 29.81 -9.57
CA PRO A 231 -56.46 30.70 -10.22
C PRO A 231 -56.82 31.83 -9.26
N SER A 232 -56.51 33.05 -9.68
CA SER A 232 -56.89 34.29 -8.99
C SER A 232 -58.42 34.43 -9.01
N SER A 233 -59.11 33.97 -7.99
CA SER A 233 -60.56 34.29 -7.80
C SER A 233 -60.65 35.73 -7.26
N THR A 234 -60.76 36.66 -8.18
CA THR A 234 -61.36 37.98 -7.91
C THR A 234 -62.72 38.01 -8.58
N ASP A 235 -63.75 37.72 -7.81
CA ASP A 235 -65.07 38.25 -8.03
C ASP A 235 -65.84 38.32 -6.72
N HIS A 236 -66.01 39.55 -6.27
CA HIS A 236 -67.07 39.94 -5.35
C HIS A 236 -67.91 41.00 -6.03
N PRO A 237 -69.25 40.92 -6.01
CA PRO A 237 -70.12 42.02 -6.06
C PRO A 237 -70.40 42.63 -4.68
#